data_14b01101b845fd2c3ac7d8a1e9d848ed
#
_entry.id   14b01101b845fd2c3ac7d8a1e9d848ed
#
_cell.length_a   1.000
_cell.length_b   1.000
_cell.length_c   1.000
_cell.angle_alpha   90.00
_cell.angle_beta   90.00
_cell.angle_gamma   90.00
#
_symmetry.space_group_name_H-M   'P 1'
#
loop_
_entity.id
_entity.type
_entity.pdbx_description
1 polymer ?
#
loop_
_entity_poly.entity_id
_entity_poly.type
_entity_poly.pdbx_seq_one_letter_code
_entity_poly.pdbx_strand_id
1 'polypeptide(L)'
;MNRVEAETGIARYQPDLWLQALGNAGYKKVAVQSLHIIPGEEYLSLMNTDVKKKFMIESFPSVQVVKSPCLVYDEDDVEAVAKVLYSHYSDKLADNKNILLLMGHGNPDKNYNANTKYTETEEAMQALAANKNVFVGTVDYGDMLFWPEEGEPNEECVYSKLTKYCEDHNLKPEEITISLAPFMSIAGDHAHNDLWGIEEGDDFSAAAPNADACWRLKLLKMGFKIDTKESHNGSLENCKIIGLGDYDAVRQIWVNHL
;
A
#
# COMPACT_ATOMS: atom_id res chain seq x y z
N MET A 1 0.59 -4.34 20.30
CA MET A 1 0.14 -3.32 21.27
C MET A 1 1.22 -2.99 22.30
N ASN A 2 1.79 -3.95 22.95
CA ASN A 2 2.81 -3.71 23.98
C ASN A 2 4.10 -3.02 23.47
N ARG A 3 4.51 -3.26 22.20
CA ARG A 3 5.70 -2.62 21.62
C ARG A 3 5.51 -1.11 21.48
N VAL A 4 4.41 -0.69 20.85
CA VAL A 4 4.11 0.74 20.65
C VAL A 4 3.90 1.47 21.98
N GLU A 5 3.24 0.82 22.95
CA GLU A 5 3.08 1.38 24.30
C GLU A 5 4.41 1.53 25.01
N ALA A 6 5.31 0.54 24.89
CA ALA A 6 6.64 0.59 25.48
C ALA A 6 7.51 1.71 24.87
N GLU A 7 7.41 1.94 23.56
CA GLU A 7 8.18 2.96 22.85
C GLU A 7 7.64 4.37 23.04
N THR A 8 6.30 4.53 23.05
CA THR A 8 5.65 5.86 23.04
C THR A 8 5.06 6.27 24.38
N GLY A 9 4.93 5.35 25.34
CA GLY A 9 4.18 5.57 26.59
C GLY A 9 2.67 5.73 26.41
N ILE A 10 2.15 5.49 25.20
CA ILE A 10 0.73 5.67 24.86
C ILE A 10 0.09 4.32 24.61
N ALA A 11 -0.87 3.96 25.46
CA ALA A 11 -1.66 2.75 25.26
C ALA A 11 -2.49 2.82 23.97
N ARG A 12 -2.41 1.78 23.16
CA ARG A 12 -3.21 1.59 21.94
C ARG A 12 -4.13 0.41 22.14
N TYR A 13 -5.41 0.63 21.98
CA TYR A 13 -6.44 -0.41 22.15
C TYR A 13 -6.92 -0.93 20.80
N GLN A 14 -7.39 -2.17 20.79
CA GLN A 14 -8.10 -2.72 19.64
C GLN A 14 -9.40 -1.94 19.39
N PRO A 15 -9.89 -1.90 18.15
CA PRO A 15 -11.10 -1.14 17.80
C PRO A 15 -12.31 -1.46 18.64
N ASP A 16 -12.55 -2.74 18.98
CA ASP A 16 -13.66 -3.18 19.81
C ASP A 16 -13.59 -2.61 21.23
N LEU A 17 -12.42 -2.50 21.84
CA LEU A 17 -12.24 -1.89 23.16
C LEU A 17 -12.48 -0.38 23.15
N TRP A 18 -12.05 0.30 22.10
CA TRP A 18 -12.36 1.73 21.92
C TRP A 18 -13.84 1.97 21.76
N LEU A 19 -14.53 1.17 20.94
CA LEU A 19 -15.97 1.27 20.72
C LEU A 19 -16.73 1.03 22.03
N GLN A 20 -16.36 0.01 22.81
CA GLN A 20 -16.96 -0.24 24.12
C GLN A 20 -16.74 0.93 25.09
N ALA A 21 -15.55 1.53 25.11
CA ALA A 21 -15.26 2.70 25.93
C ALA A 21 -16.18 3.88 25.56
N LEU A 22 -16.38 4.14 24.26
CA LEU A 22 -17.29 5.19 23.77
C LEU A 22 -18.76 4.89 24.18
N GLY A 23 -19.21 3.65 24.02
CA GLY A 23 -20.55 3.22 24.45
C GLY A 23 -20.77 3.40 25.94
N ASN A 24 -19.81 2.97 26.76
CA ASN A 24 -19.84 3.13 28.22
C ASN A 24 -19.80 4.58 28.66
N ALA A 25 -19.11 5.46 27.92
CA ALA A 25 -19.09 6.90 28.15
C ALA A 25 -20.40 7.60 27.75
N GLY A 26 -21.37 6.85 27.19
CA GLY A 26 -22.71 7.34 26.87
C GLY A 26 -22.85 8.06 25.53
N TYR A 27 -21.89 7.93 24.63
CA TYR A 27 -22.01 8.48 23.27
C TYR A 27 -23.20 7.85 22.53
N LYS A 28 -23.98 8.67 21.84
CA LYS A 28 -25.18 8.25 21.08
C LYS A 28 -24.92 8.12 19.58
N LYS A 29 -23.84 8.71 19.10
CA LYS A 29 -23.38 8.62 17.72
C LYS A 29 -21.88 8.40 17.72
N VAL A 30 -21.42 7.46 16.89
CA VAL A 30 -20.01 7.13 16.71
C VAL A 30 -19.74 7.03 15.21
N ALA A 31 -18.65 7.61 14.75
CA ALA A 31 -18.14 7.42 13.39
C ALA A 31 -16.90 6.53 13.45
N VAL A 32 -16.81 5.54 12.56
CA VAL A 32 -15.65 4.66 12.42
C VAL A 32 -15.08 4.85 11.03
N GLN A 33 -13.91 5.50 10.98
CA GLN A 33 -13.12 5.65 9.75
C GLN A 33 -12.12 4.50 9.65
N SER A 34 -12.24 3.70 8.60
CA SER A 34 -11.20 2.74 8.25
C SER A 34 -10.03 3.45 7.54
N LEU A 35 -8.81 3.08 7.91
CA LEU A 35 -7.60 3.50 7.19
C LEU A 35 -7.00 2.35 6.36
N HIS A 36 -7.72 1.25 6.17
CA HIS A 36 -7.33 0.21 5.23
C HIS A 36 -7.36 0.74 3.79
N ILE A 37 -6.51 0.18 2.95
CA ILE A 37 -6.44 0.57 1.53
C ILE A 37 -7.53 -0.13 0.74
N ILE A 38 -7.64 -1.45 0.87
CA ILE A 38 -8.57 -2.30 0.12
C ILE A 38 -9.64 -2.88 1.05
N PRO A 39 -10.80 -3.31 0.54
CA PRO A 39 -11.84 -3.97 1.33
C PRO A 39 -11.50 -5.44 1.61
N GLY A 40 -10.30 -5.70 2.15
CA GLY A 40 -9.79 -7.03 2.49
C GLY A 40 -10.30 -7.59 3.81
N GLU A 41 -9.75 -8.73 4.23
CA GLU A 41 -10.18 -9.47 5.43
C GLU A 41 -10.15 -8.61 6.69
N GLU A 42 -9.10 -7.82 6.89
CA GLU A 42 -8.95 -6.96 8.07
C GLU A 42 -10.00 -5.85 8.10
N TYR A 43 -10.29 -5.22 6.95
CA TYR A 43 -11.37 -4.25 6.83
C TYR A 43 -12.72 -4.88 7.16
N LEU A 44 -13.00 -6.07 6.62
CA LEU A 44 -14.23 -6.79 6.88
C LEU A 44 -14.35 -7.23 8.34
N SER A 45 -13.25 -7.66 8.95
CA SER A 45 -13.20 -7.99 10.38
C SER A 45 -13.55 -6.77 11.23
N LEU A 46 -12.93 -5.61 10.95
CA LEU A 46 -13.27 -4.36 11.62
C LEU A 46 -14.77 -4.03 11.47
N MET A 47 -15.27 -3.96 10.24
CA MET A 47 -16.62 -3.43 9.97
C MET A 47 -17.75 -4.40 10.31
N ASN A 48 -17.54 -5.70 10.13
CA ASN A 48 -18.59 -6.71 10.36
C ASN A 48 -18.50 -7.35 11.75
N THR A 49 -17.30 -7.59 12.26
CA THR A 49 -17.11 -8.23 13.56
C THR A 49 -17.08 -7.19 14.68
N ASP A 50 -16.13 -6.28 14.68
CA ASP A 50 -15.97 -5.36 15.81
C ASP A 50 -17.05 -4.29 15.84
N VAL A 51 -17.34 -3.64 14.72
CA VAL A 51 -18.37 -2.59 14.67
C VAL A 51 -19.76 -3.17 14.67
N LYS A 52 -20.11 -3.99 13.66
CA LYS A 52 -21.51 -4.44 13.49
C LYS A 52 -21.90 -5.45 14.54
N LYS A 53 -21.16 -6.56 14.67
CA LYS A 53 -21.58 -7.66 15.56
C LYS A 53 -21.38 -7.30 17.02
N LYS A 54 -20.13 -7.05 17.46
CA LYS A 54 -19.81 -6.85 18.87
C LYS A 54 -20.38 -5.54 19.42
N PHE A 55 -20.19 -4.42 18.71
CA PHE A 55 -20.61 -3.12 19.23
C PHE A 55 -22.09 -2.84 19.00
N MET A 56 -22.55 -2.82 17.74
CA MET A 56 -23.92 -2.39 17.42
C MET A 56 -24.98 -3.41 17.84
N ILE A 57 -24.73 -4.71 17.73
CA ILE A 57 -25.74 -5.74 17.99
C ILE A 57 -25.68 -6.21 19.45
N GLU A 58 -24.48 -6.61 19.90
CA GLU A 58 -24.34 -7.29 21.19
C GLU A 58 -24.23 -6.31 22.38
N SER A 59 -23.54 -5.16 22.22
CA SER A 59 -23.19 -4.28 23.33
C SER A 59 -24.07 -3.01 23.42
N PHE A 60 -24.20 -2.26 22.31
CA PHE A 60 -24.82 -0.93 22.31
C PHE A 60 -25.80 -0.71 21.15
N PRO A 61 -26.93 -1.46 21.10
CA PRO A 61 -27.85 -1.42 19.95
C PRO A 61 -28.55 -0.07 19.74
N SER A 62 -28.53 0.83 20.73
CA SER A 62 -29.11 2.17 20.63
C SER A 62 -28.15 3.24 20.13
N VAL A 63 -26.87 2.91 19.94
CA VAL A 63 -25.88 3.85 19.42
C VAL A 63 -25.93 3.87 17.89
N GLN A 64 -26.05 5.06 17.32
CA GLN A 64 -25.95 5.24 15.87
C GLN A 64 -24.49 5.18 15.44
N VAL A 65 -24.18 4.34 14.45
CA VAL A 65 -22.81 4.20 13.92
C VAL A 65 -22.79 4.54 12.45
N VAL A 66 -21.91 5.49 12.07
CA VAL A 66 -21.51 5.73 10.69
C VAL A 66 -20.23 4.93 10.44
N LYS A 67 -20.23 4.13 9.39
CA LYS A 67 -19.06 3.34 8.95
C LYS A 67 -18.56 3.90 7.63
N SER A 68 -17.30 4.27 7.60
CA SER A 68 -16.66 4.75 6.39
C SER A 68 -16.01 3.58 5.63
N PRO A 69 -16.03 3.59 4.29
CA PRO A 69 -15.32 2.61 3.49
C PRO A 69 -13.79 2.69 3.69
N CYS A 70 -13.05 1.71 3.15
CA CYS A 70 -11.60 1.78 2.98
C CYS A 70 -11.25 2.75 1.84
N LEU A 71 -9.95 2.98 1.58
CA LEU A 71 -9.51 4.01 0.63
C LEU A 71 -9.99 3.76 -0.81
N VAL A 72 -9.77 2.56 -1.33
CA VAL A 72 -10.18 2.16 -2.69
C VAL A 72 -11.32 1.15 -2.61
N TYR A 73 -12.50 1.64 -2.27
CA TYR A 73 -13.67 0.79 -2.06
C TYR A 73 -14.44 0.54 -3.36
N ASP A 74 -14.71 1.57 -4.11
CA ASP A 74 -15.42 1.52 -5.38
C ASP A 74 -14.56 2.08 -6.54
N GLU A 75 -15.15 2.24 -7.72
CA GLU A 75 -14.48 2.72 -8.93
C GLU A 75 -14.10 4.21 -8.82
N ASP A 76 -14.97 5.03 -8.25
CA ASP A 76 -14.72 6.45 -8.04
C ASP A 76 -13.51 6.68 -7.12
N ASP A 77 -13.40 5.88 -6.07
CA ASP A 77 -12.26 5.90 -5.15
C ASP A 77 -10.95 5.50 -5.84
N VAL A 78 -11.00 4.42 -6.64
CA VAL A 78 -9.84 3.96 -7.43
C VAL A 78 -9.36 5.06 -8.36
N GLU A 79 -10.27 5.70 -9.10
CA GLU A 79 -9.94 6.82 -9.98
C GLU A 79 -9.38 8.02 -9.21
N ALA A 80 -9.95 8.35 -8.05
CA ALA A 80 -9.49 9.47 -7.25
C ALA A 80 -8.06 9.25 -6.76
N VAL A 81 -7.75 8.06 -6.24
CA VAL A 81 -6.39 7.70 -5.79
C VAL A 81 -5.42 7.68 -6.98
N ALA A 82 -5.81 7.07 -8.10
CA ALA A 82 -5.00 7.02 -9.31
C ALA A 82 -4.64 8.43 -9.80
N LYS A 83 -5.59 9.37 -9.81
CA LYS A 83 -5.36 10.78 -10.19
C LYS A 83 -4.37 11.48 -9.26
N VAL A 84 -4.46 11.26 -7.95
CA VAL A 84 -3.52 11.84 -6.98
C VAL A 84 -2.11 11.32 -7.21
N LEU A 85 -1.95 9.99 -7.30
CA LEU A 85 -0.64 9.38 -7.52
C LEU A 85 -0.06 9.75 -8.88
N TYR A 86 -0.87 9.72 -9.93
CA TYR A 86 -0.41 10.15 -11.26
C TYR A 86 0.04 11.60 -11.25
N SER A 87 -0.70 12.51 -10.61
CA SER A 87 -0.28 13.91 -10.50
C SER A 87 1.07 14.09 -9.83
N HIS A 88 1.38 13.24 -8.84
CA HIS A 88 2.65 13.29 -8.12
C HIS A 88 3.82 12.79 -8.98
N TYR A 89 3.60 11.76 -9.81
CA TYR A 89 4.65 11.11 -10.60
C TYR A 89 4.63 11.48 -12.09
N SER A 90 3.76 12.39 -12.55
CA SER A 90 3.52 12.69 -13.96
C SER A 90 4.76 13.04 -14.75
N ASP A 91 5.65 13.87 -14.19
CA ASP A 91 6.88 14.30 -14.86
C ASP A 91 7.81 13.12 -15.15
N LYS A 92 7.87 12.14 -14.24
CA LYS A 92 8.67 10.92 -14.43
C LYS A 92 8.01 9.99 -15.43
N LEU A 93 6.69 9.80 -15.30
CA LEU A 93 5.92 8.90 -16.16
C LEU A 93 5.81 9.39 -17.62
N ALA A 94 6.18 10.64 -17.89
CA ALA A 94 6.31 11.15 -19.26
C ALA A 94 7.44 10.48 -20.06
N ASP A 95 8.45 9.91 -19.39
CA ASP A 95 9.53 9.16 -20.02
C ASP A 95 9.30 7.65 -19.86
N ASN A 96 9.31 6.91 -20.99
CA ASN A 96 9.13 5.45 -21.00
C ASN A 96 10.28 4.68 -20.33
N LYS A 97 11.38 5.34 -20.00
CA LYS A 97 12.49 4.76 -19.22
C LYS A 97 12.31 4.87 -17.72
N ASN A 98 11.24 5.50 -17.26
CA ASN A 98 10.87 5.54 -15.84
C ASN A 98 9.63 4.70 -15.61
N ILE A 99 9.66 3.89 -14.58
CA ILE A 99 8.53 3.06 -14.14
C ILE A 99 8.20 3.43 -12.70
N LEU A 100 6.92 3.58 -12.39
CA LEU A 100 6.41 3.58 -11.03
C LEU A 100 5.97 2.17 -10.65
N LEU A 101 6.55 1.64 -9.59
CA LEU A 101 6.17 0.35 -9.04
C LEU A 101 5.64 0.54 -7.62
N LEU A 102 4.36 0.25 -7.45
CA LEU A 102 3.64 0.32 -6.18
C LEU A 102 3.59 -1.06 -5.52
N MET A 103 3.80 -1.11 -4.21
CA MET A 103 3.73 -2.33 -3.41
C MET A 103 2.60 -2.24 -2.39
N GLY A 104 1.56 -3.05 -2.57
CA GLY A 104 0.52 -3.30 -1.58
C GLY A 104 0.85 -4.48 -0.68
N HIS A 105 0.04 -4.70 0.36
CA HIS A 105 0.19 -5.86 1.25
C HIS A 105 -0.29 -7.16 0.59
N GLY A 106 -1.45 -7.11 -0.03
CA GLY A 106 -2.18 -8.29 -0.50
C GLY A 106 -3.25 -8.75 0.49
N ASN A 107 -4.18 -9.57 0.02
CA ASN A 107 -5.27 -10.16 0.82
C ASN A 107 -5.27 -11.68 0.67
N PRO A 108 -5.21 -12.44 1.81
CA PRO A 108 -5.08 -13.89 1.78
C PRO A 108 -6.36 -14.62 1.36
N ASP A 109 -7.53 -14.02 1.56
CA ASP A 109 -8.81 -14.69 1.27
C ASP A 109 -9.08 -14.73 -0.23
N LYS A 110 -8.87 -15.92 -0.82
CA LYS A 110 -9.13 -16.18 -2.24
C LYS A 110 -10.61 -16.17 -2.63
N ASN A 111 -11.53 -16.30 -1.66
CA ASN A 111 -12.96 -16.24 -1.91
C ASN A 111 -13.48 -14.80 -1.95
N TYR A 112 -12.67 -13.86 -1.51
CA TYR A 112 -12.99 -12.45 -1.49
C TYR A 112 -12.00 -11.66 -2.35
N ASN A 113 -12.49 -11.11 -3.45
CA ASN A 113 -11.65 -10.59 -4.52
C ASN A 113 -11.11 -9.17 -4.24
N ALA A 114 -10.63 -8.91 -3.02
CA ALA A 114 -10.09 -7.60 -2.64
C ALA A 114 -8.80 -7.25 -3.42
N ASN A 115 -8.06 -8.25 -3.88
CA ASN A 115 -6.82 -8.04 -4.64
C ASN A 115 -7.07 -7.39 -6.01
N THR A 116 -8.29 -7.48 -6.58
CA THR A 116 -8.62 -6.77 -7.82
C THR A 116 -8.43 -5.27 -7.70
N LYS A 117 -8.53 -4.70 -6.49
CA LYS A 117 -8.31 -3.27 -6.27
C LYS A 117 -6.90 -2.80 -6.63
N TYR A 118 -5.91 -3.69 -6.53
CA TYR A 118 -4.55 -3.40 -6.99
C TYR A 118 -4.50 -3.34 -8.53
N THR A 119 -5.12 -4.31 -9.21
CA THR A 119 -5.22 -4.32 -10.67
C THR A 119 -6.03 -3.14 -11.20
N GLU A 120 -7.19 -2.85 -10.60
CA GLU A 120 -8.02 -1.69 -10.96
C GLU A 120 -7.24 -0.37 -10.80
N THR A 121 -6.42 -0.23 -9.75
CA THR A 121 -5.58 0.96 -9.56
C THR A 121 -4.45 1.02 -10.61
N GLU A 122 -3.81 -0.09 -10.93
CA GLU A 122 -2.81 -0.19 -11.99
C GLU A 122 -3.42 0.28 -13.33
N GLU A 123 -4.55 -0.28 -13.70
CA GLU A 123 -5.26 0.05 -14.95
C GLU A 123 -5.68 1.52 -15.01
N ALA A 124 -6.22 2.06 -13.91
CA ALA A 124 -6.61 3.46 -13.83
C ALA A 124 -5.41 4.40 -13.98
N MET A 125 -4.27 4.08 -13.36
CA MET A 125 -3.04 4.87 -13.52
C MET A 125 -2.45 4.71 -14.92
N GLN A 126 -2.46 3.52 -15.50
CA GLN A 126 -2.01 3.26 -16.87
C GLN A 126 -2.88 3.97 -17.92
N ALA A 127 -4.16 4.18 -17.63
CA ALA A 127 -5.03 4.97 -18.48
C ALA A 127 -4.65 6.46 -18.49
N LEU A 128 -4.06 6.97 -17.43
CA LEU A 128 -3.56 8.34 -17.34
C LEU A 128 -2.14 8.48 -17.90
N ALA A 129 -1.29 7.45 -17.73
CA ALA A 129 0.09 7.46 -18.17
C ALA A 129 0.22 7.02 -19.63
N ALA A 130 0.65 7.93 -20.51
CA ALA A 130 0.79 7.67 -21.95
C ALA A 130 1.66 6.44 -22.27
N ASN A 131 2.66 6.16 -21.44
CA ASN A 131 3.58 5.04 -21.59
C ASN A 131 3.12 3.76 -20.89
N LYS A 132 2.03 3.80 -20.13
CA LYS A 132 1.55 2.68 -19.30
C LYS A 132 2.60 2.10 -18.36
N ASN A 133 3.49 2.95 -17.88
CA ASN A 133 4.68 2.60 -17.11
C ASN A 133 4.42 2.61 -15.59
N VAL A 134 3.27 2.12 -15.18
CA VAL A 134 2.87 1.97 -13.77
C VAL A 134 2.50 0.52 -13.54
N PHE A 135 3.00 -0.07 -12.46
CA PHE A 135 2.67 -1.42 -12.04
C PHE A 135 2.36 -1.44 -10.55
N VAL A 136 1.41 -2.29 -10.18
CA VAL A 136 1.05 -2.55 -8.78
C VAL A 136 1.23 -4.03 -8.50
N GLY A 137 1.97 -4.33 -7.45
CA GLY A 137 2.11 -5.69 -6.96
C GLY A 137 1.92 -5.74 -5.45
N THR A 138 2.06 -6.92 -4.87
CA THR A 138 1.84 -7.16 -3.45
C THR A 138 3.05 -7.85 -2.81
N VAL A 139 3.29 -7.60 -1.52
CA VAL A 139 4.35 -8.29 -0.79
C VAL A 139 3.97 -9.73 -0.51
N ASP A 140 2.72 -9.93 -0.06
CA ASP A 140 2.11 -11.23 0.21
C ASP A 140 0.83 -11.35 -0.59
N TYR A 141 0.46 -12.52 -1.04
CA TYR A 141 -0.80 -12.82 -1.72
C TYR A 141 -1.12 -11.94 -2.95
N GLY A 142 -1.50 -12.55 -4.04
CA GLY A 142 -1.83 -11.85 -5.28
C GLY A 142 -0.63 -11.70 -6.22
N ASP A 143 -0.52 -10.61 -6.93
CA ASP A 143 0.53 -10.32 -7.90
C ASP A 143 1.83 -9.92 -7.19
N MET A 144 2.54 -10.91 -6.66
CA MET A 144 3.82 -10.67 -6.01
C MET A 144 4.89 -10.22 -7.01
N LEU A 145 5.95 -9.60 -6.50
CA LEU A 145 7.06 -9.16 -7.37
C LEU A 145 7.65 -10.31 -8.16
N PHE A 146 7.91 -11.39 -7.47
CA PHE A 146 8.40 -12.63 -8.04
C PHE A 146 7.43 -13.75 -7.70
N TRP A 147 7.47 -14.81 -8.51
CA TRP A 147 6.82 -16.05 -8.17
C TRP A 147 7.38 -16.63 -6.85
N PRO A 148 6.63 -17.48 -6.17
CA PRO A 148 7.15 -18.28 -5.06
C PRO A 148 8.44 -19.00 -5.49
N GLU A 149 9.40 -19.15 -4.59
CA GLU A 149 10.72 -19.76 -4.86
C GLU A 149 10.62 -21.19 -5.48
N GLU A 150 9.48 -21.84 -5.33
CA GLU A 150 9.15 -23.15 -5.87
C GLU A 150 8.10 -23.07 -6.99
N GLY A 151 8.39 -22.42 -8.08
CA GLY A 151 7.43 -22.37 -9.19
C GLY A 151 7.92 -21.65 -10.42
N GLU A 152 7.28 -21.95 -11.55
CA GLU A 152 7.49 -21.21 -12.78
C GLU A 152 6.90 -19.80 -12.66
N PRO A 153 7.52 -18.80 -13.29
CA PRO A 153 6.98 -17.45 -13.35
C PRO A 153 5.57 -17.49 -13.95
N ASN A 154 4.59 -16.92 -13.28
CA ASN A 154 3.30 -16.73 -13.90
C ASN A 154 3.24 -15.38 -14.63
N GLU A 155 2.33 -15.28 -15.59
CA GLU A 155 2.17 -14.05 -16.40
C GLU A 155 1.69 -12.85 -15.58
N GLU A 156 1.18 -13.10 -14.38
CA GLU A 156 0.59 -12.08 -13.49
C GLU A 156 1.60 -11.51 -12.50
N CYS A 157 2.77 -12.14 -12.30
CA CYS A 157 3.75 -11.57 -11.40
C CYS A 157 4.36 -10.29 -11.96
N VAL A 158 4.74 -9.36 -11.07
CA VAL A 158 5.29 -8.05 -11.47
C VAL A 158 6.54 -8.20 -12.34
N TYR A 159 7.39 -9.18 -12.07
CA TYR A 159 8.56 -9.47 -12.89
C TYR A 159 8.21 -9.73 -14.36
N SER A 160 7.20 -10.56 -14.61
CA SER A 160 6.72 -10.85 -15.97
C SER A 160 6.18 -9.59 -16.64
N LYS A 161 5.43 -8.76 -15.91
CA LYS A 161 4.94 -7.46 -16.40
C LYS A 161 6.08 -6.52 -16.77
N LEU A 162 7.12 -6.40 -15.92
CA LEU A 162 8.30 -5.58 -16.20
C LEU A 162 9.11 -6.09 -17.40
N THR A 163 9.29 -7.40 -17.52
CA THR A 163 9.97 -8.03 -18.66
C THR A 163 9.22 -7.73 -19.96
N LYS A 164 7.91 -7.94 -19.96
CA LYS A 164 7.06 -7.61 -21.11
C LYS A 164 7.14 -6.13 -21.48
N TYR A 165 7.13 -5.23 -20.49
CA TYR A 165 7.28 -3.80 -20.73
C TYR A 165 8.61 -3.47 -21.44
N CYS A 166 9.71 -4.09 -20.98
CA CYS A 166 11.01 -3.94 -21.62
C CYS A 166 10.99 -4.40 -23.08
N GLU A 167 10.38 -5.55 -23.36
CA GLU A 167 10.24 -6.11 -24.71
C GLU A 167 9.40 -5.21 -25.61
N ASP A 168 8.21 -4.78 -25.14
CA ASP A 168 7.26 -3.96 -25.90
C ASP A 168 7.86 -2.60 -26.28
N HIS A 169 8.78 -2.05 -25.45
CA HIS A 169 9.46 -0.77 -25.70
C HIS A 169 10.87 -0.92 -26.28
N ASN A 170 11.33 -2.14 -26.53
CA ASN A 170 12.70 -2.44 -26.99
C ASN A 170 13.75 -1.79 -26.07
N LEU A 171 13.55 -1.88 -24.76
CA LEU A 171 14.45 -1.39 -23.71
C LEU A 171 15.10 -2.56 -22.97
N LYS A 172 16.25 -2.29 -22.38
CA LYS A 172 16.91 -3.22 -21.47
C LYS A 172 16.70 -2.77 -20.02
N PRO A 173 16.74 -3.68 -19.04
CA PRO A 173 16.60 -3.31 -17.63
C PRO A 173 17.55 -2.18 -17.20
N GLU A 174 18.80 -2.17 -17.70
CA GLU A 174 19.81 -1.15 -17.37
C GLU A 174 19.47 0.26 -17.89
N GLU A 175 18.50 0.37 -18.80
CA GLU A 175 18.01 1.65 -19.32
C GLU A 175 16.86 2.20 -18.51
N ILE A 176 16.22 1.37 -17.65
CA ILE A 176 15.01 1.70 -16.90
C ILE A 176 15.36 2.10 -15.47
N THR A 177 14.73 3.17 -15.00
CA THR A 177 14.74 3.60 -13.60
C THR A 177 13.37 3.34 -12.97
N ILE A 178 13.34 2.60 -11.86
CA ILE A 178 12.11 2.29 -11.14
C ILE A 178 12.00 3.17 -9.90
N SER A 179 10.90 3.90 -9.78
CA SER A 179 10.47 4.54 -8.54
C SER A 179 9.64 3.55 -7.74
N LEU A 180 10.09 3.23 -6.53
CA LEU A 180 9.40 2.32 -5.61
C LEU A 180 8.58 3.12 -4.60
N ALA A 181 7.30 2.77 -4.46
CA ALA A 181 6.45 3.40 -3.45
C ALA A 181 5.52 2.37 -2.78
N PRO A 182 5.29 2.46 -1.46
CA PRO A 182 4.32 1.61 -0.81
C PRO A 182 2.89 2.05 -1.16
N PHE A 183 2.05 1.10 -1.56
CA PHE A 183 0.61 1.27 -1.68
C PHE A 183 -0.07 0.82 -0.38
N MET A 184 0.33 1.49 0.70
CA MET A 184 -0.06 1.21 2.09
C MET A 184 -0.37 2.53 2.79
N SER A 185 -1.23 2.50 3.83
CA SER A 185 -1.63 3.71 4.58
C SER A 185 -0.44 4.42 5.20
N ILE A 186 0.48 3.65 5.76
CA ILE A 186 1.72 4.12 6.37
C ILE A 186 2.90 3.35 5.80
N ALA A 187 4.08 3.95 5.82
CA ALA A 187 5.33 3.29 5.52
C ALA A 187 5.81 2.52 6.77
N GLY A 188 5.23 1.34 7.00
CA GLY A 188 5.55 0.44 8.11
C GLY A 188 6.62 -0.61 7.76
N ASP A 189 6.62 -1.71 8.53
CA ASP A 189 7.63 -2.78 8.42
C ASP A 189 7.74 -3.33 6.98
N HIS A 190 6.64 -3.56 6.27
CA HIS A 190 6.69 -4.03 4.87
C HIS A 190 7.35 -3.01 3.92
N ALA A 191 7.09 -1.72 4.11
CA ALA A 191 7.72 -0.70 3.29
C ALA A 191 9.23 -0.61 3.56
N HIS A 192 9.65 -0.73 4.81
CA HIS A 192 11.05 -0.69 5.19
C HIS A 192 11.77 -2.00 4.83
N ASN A 193 11.25 -3.15 5.25
CA ASN A 193 11.95 -4.42 5.10
C ASN A 193 11.77 -5.04 3.71
N ASP A 194 10.50 -5.19 3.24
CA ASP A 194 10.22 -5.96 2.04
C ASP A 194 10.37 -5.13 0.76
N LEU A 195 10.04 -3.83 0.78
CA LEU A 195 10.23 -2.97 -0.37
C LEU A 195 11.68 -2.47 -0.46
N TRP A 196 12.20 -1.88 0.62
CA TRP A 196 13.49 -1.19 0.61
C TRP A 196 14.66 -2.01 1.17
N GLY A 197 14.42 -2.98 2.06
CA GLY A 197 15.44 -3.78 2.73
C GLY A 197 16.24 -2.97 3.76
N ILE A 198 15.56 -2.11 4.52
CA ILE A 198 16.16 -1.17 5.45
C ILE A 198 15.24 -1.08 6.66
N GLU A 199 15.76 -1.29 7.85
CA GLU A 199 15.01 -1.00 9.07
C GLU A 199 14.94 0.50 9.34
N GLU A 200 13.91 0.93 10.07
CA GLU A 200 13.77 2.34 10.44
C GLU A 200 15.00 2.83 11.20
N GLY A 201 15.67 3.84 10.65
CA GLY A 201 16.90 4.41 11.23
C GLY A 201 18.20 3.84 10.69
N ASP A 202 18.16 2.84 9.81
CA ASP A 202 19.35 2.27 9.19
C ASP A 202 19.89 3.12 8.04
N ASP A 203 21.20 2.95 7.80
CA ASP A 203 21.89 3.59 6.68
C ASP A 203 21.60 2.86 5.36
N PHE A 204 21.04 3.58 4.40
CA PHE A 204 20.74 3.07 3.05
C PHE A 204 21.98 2.70 2.22
N SER A 205 23.18 3.08 2.65
CA SER A 205 24.44 2.74 1.97
C SER A 205 24.85 1.29 2.18
N ALA A 206 24.38 0.66 3.26
CA ALA A 206 24.68 -0.73 3.57
C ALA A 206 23.61 -1.65 2.97
N ALA A 207 24.04 -2.69 2.27
CA ALA A 207 23.18 -3.83 2.01
C ALA A 207 22.90 -4.50 3.37
N ALA A 208 21.67 -4.37 3.87
CA ALA A 208 21.29 -5.09 5.07
C ALA A 208 21.55 -6.60 4.88
N PRO A 209 22.00 -7.33 5.88
CA PRO A 209 22.37 -8.75 5.77
C PRO A 209 21.27 -9.65 5.20
N ASN A 210 20.00 -9.27 5.38
CA ASN A 210 18.82 -9.98 4.87
C ASN A 210 18.17 -9.31 3.65
N ALA A 211 18.80 -8.32 3.07
CA ALA A 211 18.26 -7.50 2.00
C ALA A 211 18.10 -8.25 0.66
N ASP A 212 18.62 -9.46 0.52
CA ASP A 212 18.41 -10.29 -0.68
C ASP A 212 16.94 -10.59 -0.97
N ALA A 213 16.07 -10.47 0.02
CA ALA A 213 14.63 -10.69 -0.11
C ALA A 213 13.85 -9.44 -0.55
N CYS A 214 14.36 -8.20 -0.35
CA CYS A 214 13.59 -6.99 -0.66
C CYS A 214 13.48 -6.71 -2.15
N TRP A 215 12.42 -6.01 -2.54
CA TRP A 215 12.17 -5.66 -3.94
C TRP A 215 13.29 -4.83 -4.55
N ARG A 216 13.78 -3.83 -3.82
CA ARG A 216 14.88 -2.97 -4.29
C ARG A 216 16.10 -3.77 -4.74
N LEU A 217 16.60 -4.67 -3.92
CA LEU A 217 17.82 -5.41 -4.25
C LEU A 217 17.59 -6.47 -5.32
N LYS A 218 16.42 -7.11 -5.34
CA LYS A 218 16.04 -8.03 -6.41
C LYS A 218 16.02 -7.32 -7.75
N LEU A 219 15.42 -6.13 -7.85
CA LEU A 219 15.35 -5.33 -9.07
C LEU A 219 16.74 -4.84 -9.50
N LEU A 220 17.61 -4.41 -8.57
CA LEU A 220 19.00 -4.07 -8.86
C LEU A 220 19.79 -5.27 -9.42
N LYS A 221 19.60 -6.48 -8.86
CA LYS A 221 20.23 -7.71 -9.39
C LYS A 221 19.76 -8.04 -10.80
N MET A 222 18.56 -7.63 -11.18
CA MET A 222 18.02 -7.80 -12.54
C MET A 222 18.52 -6.74 -13.52
N GLY A 223 19.31 -5.76 -13.06
CA GLY A 223 19.87 -4.72 -13.87
C GLY A 223 19.10 -3.39 -13.89
N PHE A 224 17.92 -3.32 -13.29
CA PHE A 224 17.17 -2.06 -13.19
C PHE A 224 17.91 -1.05 -12.31
N LYS A 225 17.69 0.23 -12.56
CA LYS A 225 18.09 1.33 -11.69
C LYS A 225 16.94 1.64 -10.74
N ILE A 226 17.25 1.98 -9.49
CA ILE A 226 16.24 2.42 -8.52
C ILE A 226 16.39 3.92 -8.30
N ASP A 227 15.24 4.61 -8.42
CA ASP A 227 15.20 6.03 -8.10
C ASP A 227 15.13 6.23 -6.59
N THR A 228 16.24 6.70 -6.03
CA THR A 228 16.34 6.98 -4.59
C THR A 228 15.87 8.38 -4.22
N LYS A 229 15.66 9.27 -5.19
CA LYS A 229 15.35 10.69 -4.92
C LYS A 229 13.91 10.89 -4.43
N GLU A 230 12.95 10.20 -5.04
CA GLU A 230 11.52 10.35 -4.67
C GLU A 230 11.24 9.83 -3.27
N SER A 231 11.76 8.65 -2.97
CA SER A 231 11.53 8.00 -1.68
C SER A 231 12.27 8.66 -0.54
N HIS A 232 13.25 9.52 -0.84
CA HIS A 232 14.21 10.04 0.14
C HIS A 232 14.41 11.55 0.08
N ASN A 233 13.54 12.30 -0.59
CA ASN A 233 13.74 13.73 -0.80
C ASN A 233 15.14 14.10 -1.33
N GLY A 234 15.74 13.21 -2.13
CA GLY A 234 17.03 13.43 -2.77
C GLY A 234 18.27 13.12 -1.93
N SER A 235 18.12 12.69 -0.68
CA SER A 235 19.24 12.35 0.20
C SER A 235 18.99 11.01 0.91
N LEU A 236 19.94 10.08 0.80
CA LEU A 236 19.91 8.82 1.53
C LEU A 236 20.05 9.03 3.05
N GLU A 237 20.65 10.13 3.49
CA GLU A 237 20.86 10.45 4.91
C GLU A 237 19.58 10.92 5.61
N ASN A 238 18.60 11.42 4.85
CA ASN A 238 17.33 11.94 5.38
C ASN A 238 16.13 11.21 4.76
N CYS A 239 16.28 9.94 4.50
CA CYS A 239 15.27 9.13 3.86
C CYS A 239 13.99 9.05 4.70
N LYS A 240 12.88 9.40 4.08
CA LYS A 240 11.55 9.10 4.60
C LYS A 240 10.80 8.33 3.52
N ILE A 241 10.53 7.07 3.77
CA ILE A 241 9.64 6.28 2.93
C ILE A 241 8.22 6.77 3.18
N ILE A 242 7.51 7.16 2.11
CA ILE A 242 6.21 7.82 2.17
C ILE A 242 5.10 6.81 1.94
N GLY A 243 4.15 6.71 2.88
CA GLY A 243 2.91 5.96 2.71
C GLY A 243 1.80 6.82 2.08
N LEU A 244 0.68 6.20 1.71
CA LEU A 244 -0.45 6.91 1.11
C LEU A 244 -1.05 7.98 2.05
N GLY A 245 -1.02 7.74 3.36
CA GLY A 245 -1.45 8.71 4.36
C GLY A 245 -0.57 9.95 4.50
N ASP A 246 0.61 9.99 3.88
CA ASP A 246 1.47 11.18 3.85
C ASP A 246 1.05 12.17 2.77
N TYR A 247 0.22 11.77 1.80
CA TYR A 247 -0.34 12.66 0.78
C TYR A 247 -1.60 13.37 1.29
N ASP A 248 -1.59 14.69 1.35
CA ASP A 248 -2.76 15.49 1.78
C ASP A 248 -4.02 15.16 0.97
N ALA A 249 -3.87 15.02 -0.33
CA ALA A 249 -4.97 14.72 -1.23
C ALA A 249 -5.56 13.30 -1.01
N VAL A 250 -4.74 12.32 -0.64
CA VAL A 250 -5.22 10.99 -0.26
C VAL A 250 -5.96 11.04 1.08
N ARG A 251 -5.43 11.77 2.07
CA ARG A 251 -6.13 11.98 3.35
C ARG A 251 -7.51 12.60 3.14
N GLN A 252 -7.63 13.50 2.17
CA GLN A 252 -8.92 14.13 1.85
C GLN A 252 -9.94 13.13 1.30
N ILE A 253 -9.51 12.09 0.55
CA ILE A 253 -10.40 11.03 0.09
C ILE A 253 -11.01 10.31 1.30
N TRP A 254 -10.19 9.88 2.28
CA TRP A 254 -10.70 9.27 3.51
C TRP A 254 -11.66 10.20 4.27
N VAL A 255 -11.35 11.50 4.35
CA VAL A 255 -12.23 12.47 5.02
C VAL A 255 -13.58 12.59 4.32
N ASN A 256 -13.59 12.53 2.99
CA ASN A 256 -14.83 12.61 2.21
C ASN A 256 -15.73 11.38 2.37
N HIS A 257 -15.18 10.26 2.88
CA HIS A 257 -15.95 9.05 3.18
C HIS A 257 -16.79 9.16 4.47
N LEU A 258 -16.55 10.13 5.35
CA LEU A 258 -17.31 10.40 6.56
C LEU A 258 -18.51 11.32 6.31
#